data_9bffddc453b461713c957cbd32d0423f
#
_entry.id   9bffddc453b461713c957cbd32d0423f
#
_cell.length_a   1.000
_cell.length_b   1.000
_cell.length_c   1.000
_cell.angle_alpha   90.00
_cell.angle_beta   90.00
_cell.angle_gamma   90.00
#
_symmetry.space_group_name_H-M   'P 1'
#
loop_
_entity.id
_entity.type
_entity.pdbx_description
1 polymer ?
#
loop_
_entity_poly.entity_id
_entity_poly.type
_entity_poly.pdbx_seq_one_letter_code
_entity_poly.pdbx_strand_id
1 'polypeptide(L)'
;MQLLRFPSMLAVTLAASAAVAADADNGKRLAETRCVTCHIVSSPTQRRDVADAPPFEVIARKFAPSPETLAFSLLDPHPRMNVMLTRREAQDVAAYINTLAK
;
A
#
# COMPACT_ATOMS: atom_id res chain seq x y z
N MET A 1 -41.71 17.09 49.04
CA MET A 1 -40.29 16.92 48.69
C MET A 1 -40.23 16.21 47.37
N GLN A 2 -39.95 16.96 46.30
CA GLN A 2 -39.71 16.37 44.96
C GLN A 2 -38.24 16.09 44.85
N LEU A 3 -37.88 14.82 44.75
CA LEU A 3 -36.54 14.39 44.39
C LEU A 3 -36.35 14.60 42.89
N LEU A 4 -35.58 15.62 42.54
CA LEU A 4 -35.11 15.82 41.15
C LEU A 4 -34.14 14.70 40.77
N ARG A 5 -34.63 13.75 39.99
CA ARG A 5 -33.80 12.71 39.32
C ARG A 5 -33.19 13.35 38.10
N PHE A 6 -31.91 13.69 38.17
CA PHE A 6 -31.13 14.03 36.99
C PHE A 6 -30.76 12.72 36.24
N PRO A 7 -31.12 12.55 34.96
CA PRO A 7 -30.63 11.44 34.22
C PRO A 7 -29.14 11.68 33.94
N SER A 8 -28.30 10.80 34.48
CA SER A 8 -26.90 10.74 34.09
C SER A 8 -26.83 10.37 32.62
N MET A 9 -26.58 11.34 31.73
CA MET A 9 -26.19 11.10 30.36
C MET A 9 -24.80 10.53 30.38
N LEU A 10 -24.72 9.23 30.17
CA LEU A 10 -23.45 8.54 29.91
C LEU A 10 -22.99 8.95 28.51
N ALA A 11 -22.07 9.90 28.43
CA ALA A 11 -21.44 10.28 27.17
C ALA A 11 -20.49 9.13 26.73
N VAL A 12 -20.97 8.31 25.80
CA VAL A 12 -20.11 7.32 25.12
C VAL A 12 -19.23 8.05 24.13
N THR A 13 -18.00 8.32 24.50
CA THR A 13 -16.98 8.81 23.56
C THR A 13 -16.53 7.65 22.70
N LEU A 14 -17.00 7.59 21.46
CA LEU A 14 -16.40 6.72 20.44
C LEU A 14 -15.03 7.27 20.09
N ALA A 15 -13.98 6.60 20.57
CA ALA A 15 -12.63 6.84 20.08
C ALA A 15 -12.55 6.28 18.67
N ALA A 16 -12.62 7.14 17.65
CA ALA A 16 -12.33 6.76 16.28
C ALA A 16 -10.82 6.52 16.15
N SER A 17 -10.40 5.25 16.04
CA SER A 17 -9.03 4.92 15.65
C SER A 17 -8.84 5.37 14.21
N ALA A 18 -8.00 6.39 13.99
CA ALA A 18 -7.61 6.81 12.66
C ALA A 18 -6.78 5.69 12.01
N ALA A 19 -7.37 4.98 11.03
CA ALA A 19 -6.62 4.08 10.18
C ALA A 19 -5.66 4.92 9.33
N VAL A 20 -4.35 4.61 9.42
CA VAL A 20 -3.34 5.30 8.59
C VAL A 20 -3.44 4.75 7.18
N ALA A 21 -3.80 5.59 6.22
CA ALA A 21 -3.86 5.24 4.80
C ALA A 21 -2.46 4.89 4.27
N ALA A 22 -2.41 3.98 3.29
CA ALA A 22 -1.18 3.66 2.59
C ALA A 22 -0.65 4.88 1.83
N ASP A 23 0.68 5.04 1.82
CA ASP A 23 1.37 6.17 1.22
C ASP A 23 1.97 5.79 -0.14
N ALA A 24 1.28 6.17 -1.21
CA ALA A 24 1.72 5.89 -2.58
C ALA A 24 3.04 6.59 -2.93
N ASP A 25 3.32 7.76 -2.38
CA ASP A 25 4.58 8.47 -2.62
C ASP A 25 5.76 7.73 -1.98
N ASN A 26 5.58 7.21 -0.77
CA ASN A 26 6.57 6.35 -0.15
C ASN A 26 6.73 5.03 -0.93
N GLY A 27 5.64 4.47 -1.42
CA GLY A 27 5.66 3.29 -2.29
C GLY A 27 6.48 3.51 -3.56
N LYS A 28 6.35 4.67 -4.17
CA LYS A 28 7.16 5.06 -5.34
C LYS A 28 8.65 5.11 -5.00
N ARG A 29 9.02 5.73 -3.88
CA ARG A 29 10.43 5.78 -3.45
C ARG A 29 11.00 4.39 -3.18
N LEU A 30 10.23 3.52 -2.53
CA LEU A 30 10.63 2.13 -2.29
C LEU A 30 10.81 1.37 -3.61
N ALA A 31 9.88 1.53 -4.55
CA ALA A 31 9.96 0.91 -5.86
C ALA A 31 11.21 1.36 -6.64
N GLU A 32 11.50 2.65 -6.62
CA GLU A 32 12.65 3.24 -7.30
C GLU A 32 14.00 2.80 -6.73
N THR A 33 14.03 2.34 -5.49
CA THR A 33 15.25 1.87 -4.83
C THR A 33 15.38 0.35 -4.77
N ARG A 34 14.26 -0.37 -4.72
CA ARG A 34 14.28 -1.82 -4.46
C ARG A 34 13.75 -2.69 -5.60
N CYS A 35 13.02 -2.11 -6.56
CA CYS A 35 12.32 -2.89 -7.59
C CYS A 35 12.85 -2.64 -9.00
N VAL A 36 13.56 -1.55 -9.23
CA VAL A 36 14.01 -1.10 -10.55
C VAL A 36 15.04 -2.00 -11.24
N THR A 37 15.67 -2.88 -10.50
CA THR A 37 16.67 -3.81 -11.07
C THR A 37 16.00 -4.83 -12.01
N CYS A 38 14.76 -5.20 -11.73
CA CYS A 38 14.03 -6.22 -12.47
C CYS A 38 12.72 -5.71 -13.07
N HIS A 39 12.09 -4.73 -12.46
CA HIS A 39 10.79 -4.19 -12.91
C HIS A 39 10.92 -2.82 -13.54
N ILE A 40 10.09 -2.56 -14.53
CA ILE A 40 9.79 -1.19 -14.96
C ILE A 40 8.77 -0.63 -13.95
N VAL A 41 9.20 0.37 -13.18
CA VAL A 41 8.38 0.96 -12.10
C VAL A 41 7.73 2.28 -12.48
N SER A 42 7.76 2.64 -13.75
CA SER A 42 7.22 3.90 -14.31
C SER A 42 7.91 5.16 -13.77
N SER A 43 9.16 5.03 -13.36
CA SER A 43 10.00 6.18 -13.04
C SER A 43 10.48 6.87 -14.31
N PRO A 44 10.43 8.22 -14.41
CA PRO A 44 10.91 8.95 -15.59
C PRO A 44 12.40 8.74 -15.90
N THR A 45 13.19 8.41 -14.88
CA THR A 45 14.65 8.26 -14.99
C THR A 45 15.08 6.82 -15.20
N GLN A 46 14.15 5.87 -15.17
CA GLN A 46 14.48 4.45 -15.30
C GLN A 46 14.73 4.07 -16.76
N ARG A 47 15.77 3.25 -16.94
CA ARG A 47 16.02 2.61 -18.24
C ARG A 47 14.96 1.54 -18.50
N ARG A 48 14.36 1.55 -19.70
CA ARG A 48 13.28 0.62 -20.07
C ARG A 48 13.77 -0.69 -20.66
N ASP A 49 15.08 -0.91 -20.78
CA ASP A 49 15.69 -2.10 -21.34
C ASP A 49 16.04 -3.19 -20.30
N VAL A 50 15.68 -2.99 -19.03
CA VAL A 50 15.99 -3.88 -17.90
C VAL A 50 14.78 -4.66 -17.39
N ALA A 51 13.90 -5.13 -18.25
CA ALA A 51 12.67 -5.79 -17.81
C ALA A 51 12.83 -7.31 -17.76
N ASP A 52 13.38 -7.84 -16.67
CA ASP A 52 13.39 -9.28 -16.38
C ASP A 52 12.10 -9.77 -15.70
N ALA A 53 11.25 -8.83 -15.29
CA ALA A 53 10.02 -9.09 -14.56
C ALA A 53 8.88 -8.23 -15.13
N PRO A 54 7.62 -8.55 -14.84
CA PRO A 54 6.48 -7.78 -15.36
C PRO A 54 6.57 -6.29 -14.97
N PRO A 55 6.29 -5.38 -15.91
CA PRO A 55 6.17 -3.96 -15.61
C PRO A 55 5.08 -3.70 -14.57
N PHE A 56 5.27 -2.70 -13.73
CA PHE A 56 4.29 -2.32 -12.70
C PHE A 56 2.91 -1.96 -13.27
N GLU A 57 2.86 -1.40 -14.47
CA GLU A 57 1.58 -1.11 -15.15
C GLU A 57 0.80 -2.38 -15.47
N VAL A 58 1.48 -3.47 -15.82
CA VAL A 58 0.84 -4.78 -16.04
C VAL A 58 0.34 -5.36 -14.73
N ILE A 59 1.16 -5.29 -13.68
CA ILE A 59 0.77 -5.73 -12.33
C ILE A 59 -0.42 -4.91 -11.83
N ALA A 60 -0.41 -3.61 -12.04
CA ALA A 60 -1.48 -2.71 -11.66
C ALA A 60 -2.83 -3.15 -12.26
N ARG A 61 -2.86 -3.44 -13.54
CA ARG A 61 -4.08 -3.89 -14.22
C ARG A 61 -4.59 -5.24 -13.69
N LYS A 62 -3.67 -6.14 -13.38
CA LYS A 62 -4.02 -7.46 -12.84
C LYS A 62 -4.66 -7.36 -11.45
N PHE A 63 -4.18 -6.47 -10.60
CA PHE A 63 -4.63 -6.32 -9.22
C PHE A 63 -5.52 -5.10 -8.96
N ALA A 64 -5.90 -4.36 -9.99
CA ALA A 64 -6.68 -3.12 -9.87
C ALA A 64 -7.93 -3.23 -8.98
N PRO A 65 -8.71 -4.33 -9.01
CA PRO A 65 -9.88 -4.46 -8.14
C PRO A 65 -9.55 -4.65 -6.66
N SER A 66 -8.30 -5.02 -6.33
CA SER A 66 -7.91 -5.37 -4.96
C SER A 66 -6.44 -5.11 -4.68
N PRO A 67 -6.07 -3.83 -4.41
CA PRO A 67 -4.70 -3.49 -4.02
C PRO A 67 -4.25 -4.19 -2.73
N GLU A 68 -5.17 -4.58 -1.85
CA GLU A 68 -4.86 -5.34 -0.64
C GLU A 68 -4.31 -6.72 -0.98
N THR A 69 -4.84 -7.38 -2.00
CA THR A 69 -4.34 -8.68 -2.48
C THR A 69 -2.90 -8.55 -2.99
N LEU A 70 -2.59 -7.46 -3.69
CA LEU A 70 -1.22 -7.18 -4.12
C LEU A 70 -0.30 -6.96 -2.93
N ALA A 71 -0.73 -6.21 -1.91
CA ALA A 71 0.06 -5.99 -0.70
C ALA A 71 0.39 -7.32 0.00
N PHE A 72 -0.55 -8.24 0.11
CA PHE A 72 -0.31 -9.58 0.65
C PHE A 72 0.70 -10.36 -0.20
N SER A 73 0.59 -10.30 -1.53
CA SER A 73 1.51 -10.98 -2.44
C SER A 73 2.94 -10.47 -2.30
N LEU A 74 3.12 -9.18 -1.99
CA LEU A 74 4.44 -8.57 -1.77
C LEU A 74 5.10 -9.00 -0.47
N LEU A 75 4.34 -9.58 0.48
CA LEU A 75 4.88 -10.13 1.72
C LEU A 75 5.39 -11.56 1.56
N ASP A 76 5.00 -12.26 0.51
CA ASP A 76 5.53 -13.57 0.19
C ASP A 76 6.99 -13.49 -0.27
N PRO A 77 7.80 -14.55 -0.11
CA PRO A 77 9.15 -14.56 -0.62
C PRO A 77 9.19 -14.22 -2.10
N HIS A 78 9.86 -13.15 -2.44
CA HIS A 78 9.94 -12.69 -3.81
C HIS A 78 10.90 -13.56 -4.63
N PRO A 79 10.50 -14.11 -5.81
CA PRO A 79 11.40 -14.91 -6.63
C PRO A 79 12.69 -14.15 -6.98
N ARG A 80 13.84 -14.80 -6.82
CA ARG A 80 15.19 -14.29 -7.19
C ARG A 80 15.66 -13.06 -6.40
N MET A 81 14.98 -12.67 -5.32
CA MET A 81 15.36 -11.49 -4.57
C MET A 81 15.25 -11.70 -3.06
N ASN A 82 16.20 -11.13 -2.33
CA ASN A 82 16.13 -10.97 -0.89
C ASN A 82 15.43 -9.65 -0.51
N VAL A 83 14.32 -9.34 -1.17
CA VAL A 83 13.52 -8.18 -0.81
C VAL A 83 12.53 -8.61 0.25
N MET A 84 12.74 -8.09 1.45
CA MET A 84 11.79 -8.22 2.54
C MET A 84 11.15 -6.86 2.79
N LEU A 85 9.85 -6.79 2.60
CA LEU A 85 9.06 -5.60 2.91
C LEU A 85 8.34 -5.81 4.24
N THR A 86 8.27 -4.75 5.03
CA THR A 86 7.31 -4.72 6.13
C THR A 86 5.90 -4.66 5.58
N ARG A 87 4.91 -5.01 6.41
CA ARG A 87 3.50 -4.88 5.98
C ARG A 87 3.16 -3.48 5.50
N ARG A 88 3.66 -2.46 6.20
CA ARG A 88 3.44 -1.07 5.83
C ARG A 88 4.08 -0.73 4.48
N GLU A 89 5.32 -1.14 4.28
CA GLU A 89 6.03 -0.94 3.02
C GLU A 89 5.31 -1.64 1.86
N ALA A 90 4.84 -2.87 2.06
CA ALA A 90 4.07 -3.60 1.06
C ALA A 90 2.76 -2.87 0.70
N GLN A 91 2.07 -2.32 1.69
CA GLN A 91 0.87 -1.51 1.46
C GLN A 91 1.18 -0.24 0.67
N ASP A 92 2.26 0.43 0.99
CA ASP A 92 2.68 1.65 0.30
C ASP A 92 3.07 1.37 -1.16
N VAL A 93 3.84 0.31 -1.41
CA VAL A 93 4.19 -0.11 -2.77
C VAL A 93 2.95 -0.53 -3.57
N ALA A 94 2.04 -1.29 -2.96
CA ALA A 94 0.78 -1.67 -3.62
C ALA A 94 -0.08 -0.45 -3.95
N ALA A 95 -0.13 0.56 -3.07
CA ALA A 95 -0.84 1.81 -3.33
C ALA A 95 -0.21 2.57 -4.51
N TYR A 96 1.10 2.62 -4.60
CA TYR A 96 1.78 3.21 -5.75
C TYR A 96 1.47 2.46 -7.04
N ILE A 97 1.61 1.13 -7.05
CA ILE A 97 1.29 0.31 -8.22
C ILE A 97 -0.16 0.55 -8.66
N ASN A 98 -1.09 0.63 -7.71
CA ASN A 98 -2.50 0.87 -8.02
C ASN A 98 -2.73 2.21 -8.74
N THR A 99 -1.89 3.22 -8.50
CA THR A 99 -1.98 4.50 -9.24
C THR A 99 -1.66 4.36 -10.73
N LEU A 100 -1.00 3.28 -11.12
CA LEU A 100 -0.60 3.02 -12.51
C LEU A 100 -1.66 2.24 -13.30
N ALA A 101 -2.73 1.81 -12.65
CA ALA A 101 -3.87 1.16 -13.30
C ALA A 101 -4.66 2.18 -14.09
N LYS A 102 -4.65 2.04 -15.41
CA LYS A 102 -5.40 2.92 -16.32
C LYS A 102 -6.20 2.10 -17.31
#